data_b4dbfbd82ee0d6028ff52c8d176967bd
#
_entry.id   b4dbfbd82ee0d6028ff52c8d176967bd
#
_cell.length_a   1.000
_cell.length_b   1.000
_cell.length_c   1.000
_cell.angle_alpha   90.00
_cell.angle_beta   90.00
_cell.angle_gamma   90.00
#
_symmetry.space_group_name_H-M   'P 1'
#
loop_
_entity.id
_entity.type
_entity.pdbx_description
1 polymer ?
#
loop_
_entity_poly.entity_id
_entity_poly.type
_entity_poly.pdbx_seq_one_letter_code
_entity_poly.pdbx_strand_id
1 'polypeptide(L)'
;MNRCIAAALGAVCVLASPVMAVEPSNFNATTTRDLAALCSDQPGDALYAEAKQFCYGFLAGIAQFHRSIVNEDGIKPIACPKQEVTRAELAAVLLDWTKANPQSNDELPAQSLSRAAAAKWPCKG
;
A
#
# COMPACT_ATOMS: atom_id res chain seq x y z
N MET A 1 12.22 36.05 -49.78
CA MET A 1 12.88 35.74 -48.50
C MET A 1 11.83 35.41 -47.48
N ASN A 2 11.54 34.13 -47.35
CA ASN A 2 10.54 33.66 -46.37
C ASN A 2 11.25 33.20 -45.11
N ARG A 3 11.07 33.94 -44.03
CA ARG A 3 11.52 33.54 -42.68
C ARG A 3 10.46 32.64 -42.08
N CYS A 4 10.68 31.34 -42.13
CA CYS A 4 9.90 30.38 -41.33
C CYS A 4 10.33 30.49 -39.87
N ILE A 5 9.44 31.01 -39.02
CA ILE A 5 9.56 30.96 -37.59
C ILE A 5 9.06 29.59 -37.17
N ALA A 6 9.97 28.68 -36.79
CA ALA A 6 9.66 27.41 -36.18
C ALA A 6 9.33 27.65 -34.72
N ALA A 7 8.05 27.57 -34.34
CA ALA A 7 7.60 27.51 -32.97
C ALA A 7 7.88 26.10 -32.43
N ALA A 8 8.86 25.96 -31.56
CA ALA A 8 9.12 24.74 -30.84
C ALA A 8 8.04 24.57 -29.76
N LEU A 9 7.01 23.78 -30.01
CA LEU A 9 6.08 23.27 -29.00
C LEU A 9 6.81 22.20 -28.21
N GLY A 10 7.27 22.56 -27.01
CA GLY A 10 7.81 21.61 -26.05
C GLY A 10 6.70 20.67 -25.59
N ALA A 11 6.72 19.44 -26.09
CA ALA A 11 5.87 18.38 -25.57
C ALA A 11 6.37 18.02 -24.15
N VAL A 12 5.65 18.44 -23.13
CA VAL A 12 5.83 17.95 -21.76
C VAL A 12 5.31 16.53 -21.72
N CYS A 13 6.21 15.53 -21.86
CA CYS A 13 5.88 14.14 -21.58
C CYS A 13 5.66 14.00 -20.09
N VAL A 14 4.42 14.07 -19.65
CA VAL A 14 4.03 13.61 -18.32
C VAL A 14 4.22 12.10 -18.32
N LEU A 15 5.30 11.62 -17.69
CA LEU A 15 5.51 10.20 -17.41
C LEU A 15 4.48 9.79 -16.37
N ALA A 16 3.29 9.43 -16.82
CA ALA A 16 2.34 8.73 -15.99
C ALA A 16 2.99 7.38 -15.64
N SER A 17 3.33 7.17 -14.37
CA SER A 17 3.75 5.86 -13.89
C SER A 17 2.65 4.87 -14.24
N PRO A 18 2.96 3.73 -14.90
CA PRO A 18 1.94 2.76 -15.24
C PRO A 18 1.30 2.26 -13.94
N VAL A 19 0.03 2.53 -13.78
CA VAL A 19 -0.76 1.92 -12.72
C VAL A 19 -0.86 0.45 -13.10
N MET A 20 -0.22 -0.41 -12.30
CA MET A 20 -0.18 -1.85 -12.55
C MET A 20 -1.58 -2.42 -12.31
N ALA A 21 -2.15 -3.06 -13.34
CA ALA A 21 -3.38 -3.83 -13.19
C ALA A 21 -3.20 -4.96 -12.18
N VAL A 22 -4.28 -5.36 -11.50
CA VAL A 22 -4.25 -6.51 -10.59
C VAL A 22 -4.11 -7.79 -11.40
N GLU A 23 -3.10 -8.58 -11.05
CA GLU A 23 -2.84 -9.90 -11.65
C GLU A 23 -3.33 -11.01 -10.71
N PRO A 24 -3.82 -12.15 -11.24
CA PRO A 24 -4.24 -13.28 -10.40
C PRO A 24 -3.15 -13.76 -9.42
N SER A 25 -1.87 -13.66 -9.80
CA SER A 25 -0.73 -14.01 -8.96
C SER A 25 -0.59 -13.15 -7.70
N ASN A 26 -1.08 -11.91 -7.73
CA ASN A 26 -1.03 -11.02 -6.57
C ASN A 26 -1.82 -11.56 -5.38
N PHE A 27 -2.86 -12.38 -5.63
CA PHE A 27 -3.66 -13.00 -4.57
C PHE A 27 -2.89 -14.00 -3.70
N ASN A 28 -1.68 -14.41 -4.10
CA ASN A 28 -0.77 -15.16 -3.23
C ASN A 28 -0.20 -14.29 -2.10
N ALA A 29 -0.17 -12.97 -2.28
CA ALA A 29 0.32 -11.98 -1.32
C ALA A 29 1.68 -12.37 -0.72
N THR A 30 2.59 -12.84 -1.56
CA THR A 30 3.93 -13.28 -1.12
C THR A 30 4.87 -12.12 -0.88
N THR A 31 4.63 -11.00 -1.55
CA THR A 31 5.43 -9.79 -1.42
C THR A 31 4.55 -8.58 -1.07
N THR A 32 5.19 -7.55 -0.52
CA THR A 32 4.53 -6.25 -0.26
C THR A 32 3.96 -5.66 -1.54
N ARG A 33 4.63 -5.83 -2.67
CA ARG A 33 4.15 -5.40 -3.99
C ARG A 33 2.82 -6.05 -4.35
N ASP A 34 2.67 -7.36 -4.10
CA ASP A 34 1.42 -8.07 -4.36
C ASP A 34 0.28 -7.47 -3.54
N LEU A 35 0.48 -7.32 -2.24
CA LEU A 35 -0.54 -6.74 -1.37
C LEU A 35 -0.86 -5.29 -1.74
N ALA A 36 0.15 -4.50 -2.10
CA ALA A 36 -0.05 -3.12 -2.53
C ALA A 36 -0.89 -3.04 -3.82
N ALA A 37 -0.67 -3.95 -4.78
CA ALA A 37 -1.50 -4.05 -5.99
C ALA A 37 -2.96 -4.33 -5.64
N LEU A 38 -3.21 -5.29 -4.73
CA LEU A 38 -4.56 -5.63 -4.28
C LEU A 38 -5.23 -4.52 -3.47
N CYS A 39 -4.45 -3.71 -2.76
CA CYS A 39 -4.94 -2.59 -1.95
C CYS A 39 -5.11 -1.30 -2.76
N SER A 40 -4.58 -1.23 -3.98
CA SER A 40 -4.71 -0.05 -4.83
C SER A 40 -6.17 0.13 -5.28
N ASP A 41 -6.64 1.38 -5.24
CA ASP A 41 -8.05 1.69 -5.53
C ASP A 41 -8.21 1.97 -7.04
N GLN A 42 -8.50 0.93 -7.81
CA GLN A 42 -8.63 0.97 -9.27
C GLN A 42 -9.98 0.40 -9.72
N PRO A 43 -11.07 1.18 -9.64
CA PRO A 43 -12.42 0.70 -9.95
C PRO A 43 -12.61 0.18 -11.38
N GLY A 44 -11.72 0.55 -12.31
CA GLY A 44 -11.74 0.06 -13.70
C GLY A 44 -11.08 -1.30 -13.92
N ASP A 45 -10.42 -1.85 -12.91
CA ASP A 45 -9.79 -3.16 -12.98
C ASP A 45 -10.85 -4.28 -12.93
N ALA A 46 -10.70 -5.31 -13.76
CA ALA A 46 -11.64 -6.43 -13.81
C ALA A 46 -11.69 -7.22 -12.49
N LEU A 47 -10.59 -7.22 -11.72
CA LEU A 47 -10.46 -7.90 -10.43
C LEU A 47 -10.60 -6.95 -9.23
N TYR A 48 -11.08 -5.73 -9.45
CA TYR A 48 -11.15 -4.70 -8.40
C TYR A 48 -11.91 -5.15 -7.14
N ALA A 49 -13.07 -5.75 -7.31
CA ALA A 49 -13.92 -6.14 -6.18
C ALA A 49 -13.24 -7.22 -5.33
N GLU A 50 -12.69 -8.24 -5.97
CA GLU A 50 -11.97 -9.34 -5.32
C GLU A 50 -10.69 -8.85 -4.65
N ALA A 51 -9.93 -8.01 -5.33
CA ALA A 51 -8.70 -7.41 -4.82
C ALA A 51 -8.96 -6.60 -3.55
N LYS A 52 -9.98 -5.77 -3.56
CA LYS A 52 -10.37 -4.94 -2.41
C LYS A 52 -10.80 -5.79 -1.21
N GLN A 53 -11.60 -6.83 -1.44
CA GLN A 53 -12.02 -7.75 -0.38
C GLN A 53 -10.83 -8.52 0.20
N PHE A 54 -9.92 -9.00 -0.65
CA PHE A 54 -8.71 -9.68 -0.20
C PHE A 54 -7.83 -8.73 0.62
N CYS A 55 -7.54 -7.54 0.10
CA CYS A 55 -6.77 -6.52 0.82
C CYS A 55 -7.35 -6.27 2.21
N TYR A 56 -8.63 -5.98 2.31
CA TYR A 56 -9.26 -5.67 3.59
C TYR A 56 -9.30 -6.85 4.54
N GLY A 57 -9.47 -8.08 4.03
CA GLY A 57 -9.39 -9.30 4.82
C GLY A 57 -7.98 -9.53 5.38
N PHE A 58 -6.96 -9.37 4.55
CA PHE A 58 -5.57 -9.49 4.94
C PHE A 58 -5.21 -8.48 6.05
N LEU A 59 -5.52 -7.20 5.85
CA LEU A 59 -5.25 -6.15 6.82
C LEU A 59 -5.98 -6.38 8.15
N ALA A 60 -7.25 -6.80 8.09
CA ALA A 60 -8.02 -7.14 9.28
C ALA A 60 -7.40 -8.32 10.03
N GLY A 61 -6.96 -9.35 9.31
CA GLY A 61 -6.30 -10.53 9.89
C GLY A 61 -5.02 -10.18 10.63
N ILE A 62 -4.14 -9.38 10.02
CA ILE A 62 -2.90 -8.91 10.67
C ILE A 62 -3.22 -8.06 11.91
N ALA A 63 -4.20 -7.14 11.83
CA ALA A 63 -4.57 -6.31 12.96
C ALA A 63 -5.15 -7.12 14.13
N GLN A 64 -5.94 -8.14 13.84
CA GLN A 64 -6.49 -9.05 14.86
C GLN A 64 -5.39 -9.90 15.49
N PHE A 65 -4.51 -10.48 14.69
CA PHE A 65 -3.38 -11.25 15.19
C PHE A 65 -2.47 -10.41 16.09
N HIS A 66 -2.12 -9.20 15.65
CA HIS A 66 -1.34 -8.27 16.48
C HIS A 66 -2.01 -7.98 17.83
N ARG A 67 -3.33 -7.75 17.84
CA ARG A 67 -4.09 -7.54 19.08
C ARG A 67 -4.04 -8.76 20.00
N SER A 68 -4.17 -9.95 19.43
CA SER A 68 -4.13 -11.20 20.20
C SER A 68 -2.79 -11.35 20.93
N ILE A 69 -1.66 -11.25 20.20
CA ILE A 69 -0.34 -11.40 20.81
C ILE A 69 0.01 -10.31 21.83
N VAL A 70 -0.47 -9.09 21.62
CA VAL A 70 -0.29 -8.00 22.61
C VAL A 70 -1.07 -8.29 23.90
N ASN A 71 -2.31 -8.76 23.77
CA ASN A 71 -3.19 -8.97 24.93
C ASN A 71 -2.87 -10.27 25.68
N GLU A 72 -2.54 -11.34 24.98
CA GLU A 72 -2.37 -12.67 25.57
C GLU A 72 -0.91 -12.95 25.96
N ASP A 73 0.02 -12.55 25.11
CA ASP A 73 1.45 -12.85 25.30
C ASP A 73 2.23 -11.68 25.92
N GLY A 74 1.58 -10.54 26.18
CA GLY A 74 2.21 -9.34 26.76
C GLY A 74 3.30 -8.72 25.87
N ILE A 75 3.25 -8.98 24.57
CA ILE A 75 4.18 -8.39 23.60
C ILE A 75 3.86 -6.90 23.46
N LYS A 76 4.90 -6.07 23.43
CA LYS A 76 4.73 -4.64 23.23
C LYS A 76 4.07 -4.35 21.88
N PRO A 77 3.07 -3.45 21.81
CA PRO A 77 2.44 -3.10 20.54
C PRO A 77 3.43 -2.46 19.57
N ILE A 78 3.31 -2.83 18.30
CA ILE A 78 4.14 -2.30 17.21
C ILE A 78 3.72 -0.86 16.85
N ALA A 79 2.43 -0.57 16.96
CA ALA A 79 1.84 0.73 16.66
C ALA A 79 0.79 1.10 17.71
N CYS A 80 0.68 2.40 18.01
CA CYS A 80 -0.18 2.93 19.06
C CYS A 80 -1.09 4.05 18.53
N PRO A 81 -2.06 3.74 17.66
CA PRO A 81 -3.01 4.72 17.17
C PRO A 81 -3.89 5.22 18.34
N LYS A 82 -4.20 6.52 18.32
CA LYS A 82 -5.06 7.15 19.35
C LYS A 82 -6.54 6.83 19.19
N GLN A 83 -6.93 6.40 18.01
CA GLN A 83 -8.32 6.08 17.64
C GLN A 83 -8.34 4.75 16.89
N GLU A 84 -9.53 4.19 16.74
CA GLU A 84 -9.72 3.00 15.91
C GLU A 84 -9.33 3.31 14.46
N VAL A 85 -8.50 2.45 13.88
CA VAL A 85 -8.01 2.56 12.50
C VAL A 85 -8.90 1.73 11.60
N THR A 86 -9.45 2.36 10.58
CA THR A 86 -10.22 1.66 9.55
C THR A 86 -9.33 0.86 8.60
N ARG A 87 -9.90 -0.15 7.95
CA ARG A 87 -9.19 -0.93 6.92
C ARG A 87 -8.72 -0.05 5.75
N ALA A 88 -9.52 0.95 5.38
CA ALA A 88 -9.17 1.90 4.33
C ALA A 88 -7.97 2.77 4.73
N GLU A 89 -7.92 3.25 5.96
CA GLU A 89 -6.75 4.00 6.48
C GLU A 89 -5.52 3.13 6.52
N LEU A 90 -5.65 1.87 6.96
CA LEU A 90 -4.51 0.95 7.01
C LEU A 90 -4.00 0.61 5.59
N ALA A 91 -4.89 0.47 4.61
CA ALA A 91 -4.52 0.30 3.21
C ALA A 91 -3.77 1.55 2.68
N ALA A 92 -4.27 2.74 2.97
CA ALA A 92 -3.60 3.98 2.57
C ALA A 92 -2.20 4.10 3.18
N VAL A 93 -2.03 3.75 4.45
CA VAL A 93 -0.73 3.74 5.14
C VAL A 93 0.25 2.78 4.47
N LEU A 94 -0.19 1.57 4.09
CA LEU A 94 0.64 0.62 3.34
C LEU A 94 1.04 1.20 1.98
N LEU A 95 0.10 1.76 1.22
CA LEU A 95 0.36 2.30 -0.11
C LEU A 95 1.33 3.50 -0.07
N ASP A 96 1.19 4.38 0.89
CA ASP A 96 2.13 5.50 1.09
C ASP A 96 3.52 5.01 1.49
N TRP A 97 3.58 3.98 2.33
CA TRP A 97 4.85 3.36 2.73
C TRP A 97 5.59 2.78 1.53
N THR A 98 4.91 2.02 0.66
CA THR A 98 5.53 1.38 -0.52
C THR A 98 6.08 2.40 -1.52
N LYS A 99 5.41 3.54 -1.66
CA LYS A 99 5.89 4.65 -2.51
C LYS A 99 7.15 5.29 -1.94
N ALA A 100 7.20 5.49 -0.63
CA ALA A 100 8.34 6.12 0.06
C ALA A 100 9.51 5.15 0.26
N ASN A 101 9.25 3.83 0.25
CA ASN A 101 10.22 2.78 0.55
C ASN A 101 10.17 1.67 -0.51
N PRO A 102 10.55 1.97 -1.77
CA PRO A 102 10.45 0.99 -2.87
C PRO A 102 11.26 -0.29 -2.63
N GLN A 103 12.32 -0.23 -1.81
CA GLN A 103 13.11 -1.39 -1.40
C GLN A 103 12.29 -2.41 -0.57
N SER A 104 11.20 -1.99 0.06
CA SER A 104 10.34 -2.88 0.85
C SER A 104 9.36 -3.71 -0.01
N ASN A 105 9.28 -3.43 -1.31
CA ASN A 105 8.31 -4.07 -2.19
C ASN A 105 8.49 -5.59 -2.32
N ASP A 106 9.71 -6.10 -2.13
CA ASP A 106 10.02 -7.53 -2.21
C ASP A 106 10.02 -8.23 -0.82
N GLU A 107 9.72 -7.48 0.25
CA GLU A 107 9.58 -8.02 1.60
C GLU A 107 8.21 -8.68 1.82
N LEU A 108 8.09 -9.44 2.92
CA LEU A 108 6.80 -9.95 3.35
C LEU A 108 5.81 -8.80 3.65
N PRO A 109 4.56 -8.89 3.19
CA PRO A 109 3.57 -7.83 3.39
C PRO A 109 3.37 -7.44 4.86
N ALA A 110 3.37 -8.42 5.76
CA ALA A 110 3.23 -8.17 7.20
C ALA A 110 4.38 -7.35 7.79
N GLN A 111 5.61 -7.51 7.27
CA GLN A 111 6.77 -6.73 7.72
C GLN A 111 6.64 -5.26 7.31
N SER A 112 6.34 -5.01 6.05
CA SER A 112 6.16 -3.65 5.54
C SER A 112 4.97 -2.95 6.20
N LEU A 113 3.86 -3.67 6.38
CA LEU A 113 2.68 -3.14 7.09
C LEU A 113 3.00 -2.78 8.53
N SER A 114 3.76 -3.62 9.24
CA SER A 114 4.17 -3.35 10.63
C SER A 114 5.05 -2.11 10.72
N ARG A 115 6.02 -1.95 9.83
CA ARG A 115 6.87 -0.76 9.77
C ARG A 115 6.09 0.49 9.41
N ALA A 116 5.20 0.39 8.44
CA ALA A 116 4.32 1.49 8.02
C ALA A 116 3.42 1.96 9.17
N ALA A 117 2.81 1.01 9.88
CA ALA A 117 1.97 1.31 11.04
C ALA A 117 2.77 1.92 12.19
N ALA A 118 3.96 1.40 12.50
CA ALA A 118 4.85 1.94 13.52
C ALA A 118 5.29 3.38 13.20
N ALA A 119 5.60 3.65 11.93
CA ALA A 119 5.97 5.00 11.49
C ALA A 119 4.79 5.98 11.53
N LYS A 120 3.59 5.52 11.21
CA LYS A 120 2.37 6.34 11.21
C LYS A 120 1.85 6.61 12.62
N TRP A 121 1.88 5.61 13.50
CA TRP A 121 1.36 5.67 14.86
C TRP A 121 2.42 5.19 15.86
N PRO A 122 3.48 5.98 16.08
CA PRO A 122 4.54 5.57 16.98
C PRO A 122 4.04 5.45 18.42
N CYS A 123 4.48 4.38 19.11
CA CYS A 123 4.27 4.25 20.52
C CYS A 123 5.22 5.20 21.28
N LYS A 124 4.70 5.86 22.31
CA LYS A 124 5.56 6.61 23.23
C LYS A 124 6.35 5.60 24.06
N GLY A 125 7.65 5.79 24.06
CA GLY A 125 8.55 4.99 24.89
C GLY A 125 8.32 5.18 26.38
#